data_baa547602b8baa60f1a95418b189f7e4
#
_entry.id   baa547602b8baa60f1a95418b189f7e4
#
_cell.length_a   1.000
_cell.length_b   1.000
_cell.length_c   1.000
_cell.angle_alpha   90.00
_cell.angle_beta   90.00
_cell.angle_gamma   90.00
#
_symmetry.space_group_name_H-M   'P 1'
#
loop_
_entity.id
_entity.type
_entity.pdbx_description
1 polymer ?
#
loop_
_entity_poly.entity_id
_entity_poly.type
_entity_poly.pdbx_seq_one_letter_code
_entity_poly.pdbx_strand_id
1 'polypeptide(L)' 'MPLTQQRHYTVGYHDLQKNHYEICEYAMSAYDAIEHSKEDVPELQVHPHFVDYCRNNSEIDNISRLMAAGIPMGH' A
#
# COMPACT_ATOMS: atom_id res chain seq x y z
N MET A 1 16.19 7.75 17.72
CA MET A 1 16.05 7.50 17.32
C MET A 1 15.56 7.20 16.69
N PRO A 2 15.28 6.92 16.52
CA PRO A 2 14.72 6.45 15.94
C PRO A 2 14.61 6.32 14.96
N LEU A 3 14.63 6.15 14.78
CA LEU A 3 14.71 5.93 13.89
C LEU A 3 14.00 5.00 13.21
N THR A 4 13.01 4.61 13.58
CA THR A 4 12.17 3.77 12.87
C THR A 4 11.53 4.58 11.85
N GLN A 5 11.83 4.32 10.66
CA GLN A 5 11.20 4.98 9.61
C GLN A 5 10.06 4.17 9.14
N GLN A 6 8.88 4.58 9.43
CA GLN A 6 7.70 3.95 8.86
C GLN A 6 7.56 4.41 7.41
N ARG A 7 7.23 3.48 6.56
CA ARG A 7 7.00 3.76 5.16
C ARG A 7 5.51 3.72 4.88
N HIS A 8 5.15 4.35 3.79
CA HIS A 8 3.75 4.46 3.41
C HIS A 8 3.45 3.40 2.36
N TYR A 9 2.50 2.54 2.66
CA TYR A 9 2.13 1.44 1.77
C TYR A 9 0.68 1.58 1.34
N THR A 10 0.38 1.09 0.15
CA THR A 10 -0.99 0.93 -0.29
C THR A 10 -1.30 -0.55 -0.33
N VAL A 11 -2.32 -0.95 0.40
CA VAL A 11 -2.77 -2.34 0.42
C VAL A 11 -4.05 -2.41 -0.40
N GLY A 12 -4.02 -3.21 -1.45
CA GLY A 12 -5.19 -3.41 -2.29
C GLY A 12 -5.87 -4.71 -1.92
N TYR A 13 -7.18 -4.69 -1.83
CA TYR A 13 -7.93 -5.87 -1.47
C TYR A 13 -9.31 -5.83 -2.13
N HIS A 14 -10.05 -6.91 -2.01
CA HIS A 14 -11.39 -6.97 -2.57
C HIS A 14 -12.34 -7.56 -1.53
N ASP A 15 -13.64 -7.38 -1.76
CA ASP A 15 -14.65 -7.92 -0.86
C ASP A 15 -15.29 -9.17 -1.46
N LEU A 16 -16.35 -9.65 -0.84
CA LEU A 16 -17.04 -10.85 -1.32
C LEU A 16 -17.68 -10.67 -2.68
N GLN A 17 -18.03 -9.44 -3.02
CA GLN A 17 -18.60 -9.14 -4.32
C GLN A 17 -17.54 -8.78 -5.35
N LYS A 18 -16.27 -8.89 -4.95
CA LYS A 18 -15.13 -8.59 -5.81
C LYS A 18 -14.98 -7.12 -6.15
N ASN A 19 -15.54 -6.26 -5.32
CA ASN A 19 -15.27 -4.84 -5.42
C ASN A 19 -13.87 -4.57 -4.92
N HIS A 20 -13.13 -3.76 -5.65
CA HIS A 20 -11.74 -3.49 -5.34
C HIS A 20 -11.62 -2.24 -4.46
N TYR A 21 -10.77 -2.32 -3.44
CA TYR A 21 -10.52 -1.22 -2.53
C TYR A 21 -9.03 -1.09 -2.29
N GLU A 22 -8.62 0.11 -1.92
CA GLU A 22 -7.24 0.36 -1.51
C GLU A 22 -7.25 1.17 -0.23
N ILE A 23 -6.36 0.82 0.68
CA ILE A 23 -6.17 1.61 1.90
C ILE A 23 -4.68 1.88 2.06
N CYS A 24 -4.38 2.96 2.76
CA CYS A 24 -3.01 3.35 3.02
C CYS A 24 -2.63 2.98 4.44
N GLU A 25 -1.44 2.41 4.60
CA GLU A 25 -0.95 2.01 5.90
C GLU A 25 0.49 2.46 6.08
N TYR A 26 0.81 2.95 7.27
CA TYR A 26 2.18 3.23 7.63
C TYR A 26 2.72 2.04 8.37
N ALA A 27 3.85 1.54 7.93
CA ALA A 27 4.43 0.33 8.51
C ALA A 27 5.91 0.26 8.20
N MET A 28 6.60 -0.64 8.85
CA MET A 28 8.02 -0.79 8.65
C MET A 28 8.35 -1.74 7.51
N SER A 29 7.38 -2.53 7.10
CA SER A 29 7.56 -3.46 5.99
C SER A 29 6.21 -3.73 5.36
N ALA A 30 6.25 -4.36 4.18
CA ALA A 30 5.02 -4.75 3.51
C ALA A 30 4.21 -5.72 4.35
N TYR A 31 4.90 -6.64 5.02
CA TYR A 31 4.21 -7.59 5.87
C TYR A 31 3.45 -6.87 6.99
N ASP A 32 4.12 -5.91 7.64
CA ASP A 32 3.49 -5.14 8.69
C ASP A 32 2.30 -4.35 8.15
N ALA A 33 2.43 -3.81 6.95
CA ALA A 33 1.34 -3.05 6.34
C ALA A 33 0.11 -3.92 6.16
N ILE A 34 0.32 -5.15 5.71
CA ILE A 34 -0.78 -6.08 5.53
C ILE A 34 -1.40 -6.43 6.88
N GLU A 35 -0.56 -6.65 7.90
CA GLU A 35 -1.10 -6.95 9.23
C GLU A 35 -1.90 -5.76 9.78
N HIS A 36 -1.42 -4.55 9.56
CA HIS A 36 -2.16 -3.37 10.00
C HIS A 36 -3.49 -3.25 9.25
N SER A 37 -3.51 -3.59 7.97
CA SER A 37 -4.73 -3.50 7.20
C SER A 37 -5.80 -4.45 7.73
N LYS A 38 -5.38 -5.60 8.26
CA LYS A 38 -6.32 -6.54 8.85
C LYS A 38 -6.98 -5.95 10.08
N GLU A 39 -6.26 -5.10 10.81
CA GLU A 39 -6.83 -4.44 11.97
C GLU A 39 -7.83 -3.38 11.58
N ASP A 40 -7.55 -2.68 10.49
CA ASP A 40 -8.43 -1.61 10.02
C ASP A 40 -9.64 -2.11 9.26
N VAL A 41 -9.50 -3.26 8.61
CA VAL A 41 -10.57 -3.83 7.80
C VAL A 41 -10.92 -5.19 8.36
N PRO A 42 -11.98 -5.27 9.16
CA PRO A 42 -12.30 -6.55 9.82
C PRO A 42 -12.50 -7.71 8.86
N GLU A 43 -12.97 -7.43 7.67
CA GLU A 43 -13.15 -8.46 6.68
C GLU A 43 -11.86 -9.17 6.35
N LEU A 44 -10.75 -8.46 6.40
CA LEU A 44 -9.45 -9.06 6.10
C LEU A 44 -8.96 -9.97 7.21
N GLN A 45 -9.48 -9.82 8.42
CA GLN A 45 -9.14 -10.74 9.49
C GLN A 45 -9.76 -12.11 9.24
N VAL A 46 -10.97 -12.11 8.71
CA VAL A 46 -11.68 -13.34 8.41
C VAL A 46 -11.20 -13.94 7.10
N HIS A 47 -10.88 -13.07 6.14
CA HIS A 47 -10.50 -13.51 4.80
C HIS A 47 -9.17 -12.86 4.39
N PRO A 48 -8.06 -13.28 4.99
CA PRO A 48 -6.77 -12.64 4.68
C PRO A 48 -6.36 -12.81 3.22
N HIS A 49 -6.89 -13.81 2.55
CA HIS A 49 -6.57 -13.99 1.13
C HIS A 49 -7.25 -12.96 0.22
N PHE A 50 -8.09 -12.09 0.77
CA PHE A 50 -8.68 -11.01 0.00
C PHE A 50 -7.67 -9.90 -0.32
N VAL A 51 -6.52 -9.90 0.34
CA VAL A 51 -5.46 -8.94 0.00
C VAL A 51 -4.88 -9.31 -1.34
N ASP A 52 -4.91 -8.37 -2.27
CA ASP A 52 -4.44 -8.61 -3.62
C ASP A 52 -2.99 -8.18 -3.82
N TYR A 53 -2.59 -7.09 -3.19
CA TYR A 53 -1.22 -6.59 -3.34
C TYR A 53 -0.92 -5.58 -2.23
N CYS A 54 0.38 -5.29 -2.10
CA CYS A 54 0.85 -4.27 -1.19
C CYS A 54 1.99 -3.55 -1.88
N ARG A 55 1.86 -2.24 -2.06
CA ARG A 55 2.85 -1.44 -2.76
C ARG A 55 3.50 -0.45 -1.84
N ASN A 56 4.79 -0.26 -2.02
CA ASN A 56 5.53 0.74 -1.26
C ASN A 56 5.38 2.08 -1.97
N ASN A 57 4.56 2.95 -1.41
CA ASN A 57 4.28 4.24 -2.03
C ASN A 57 5.50 5.14 -2.11
N SER A 58 6.46 4.93 -1.22
CA SER A 58 7.67 5.75 -1.26
C SER A 58 8.43 5.54 -2.57
N GLU A 59 8.49 4.31 -3.04
CA GLU A 59 9.13 4.03 -4.31
C GLU A 59 8.34 4.62 -5.46
N ILE A 60 7.04 4.50 -5.39
CA ILE A 60 6.18 5.03 -6.44
C ILE A 60 6.32 6.55 -6.51
N ASP A 61 6.36 7.20 -5.37
CA ASP A 61 6.52 8.64 -5.32
C ASP A 61 7.84 9.08 -5.93
N ASN A 62 8.90 8.34 -5.66
CA ASN A 62 10.19 8.67 -6.25
C ASN A 62 10.17 8.56 -7.76
N ILE A 63 9.56 7.51 -8.26
CA ILE A 63 9.43 7.32 -9.70
C ILE A 63 8.62 8.45 -10.31
N SER A 64 7.51 8.79 -9.68
CA SER A 64 6.67 9.87 -10.17
C SER A 64 7.41 11.19 -10.22
N ARG A 65 8.21 11.46 -9.22
CA ARG A 65 8.96 12.69 -9.16
C ARG A 65 9.99 12.75 -10.27
N LEU A 66 10.66 11.65 -10.52
CA LEU A 66 11.64 11.61 -11.59
C LEU A 66 10.99 11.85 -12.93
N MET A 67 9.87 11.24 -13.14
CA MET A 67 9.15 11.42 -14.38
C MET A 67 8.67 12.84 -14.54
N ALA A 68 8.13 13.40 -13.48
CA ALA A 68 7.60 14.74 -13.55
C ALA A 68 8.69 15.76 -13.77
N ALA A 69 9.88 15.51 -13.23
CA ALA A 69 10.93 16.49 -13.26
C ALA A 69 11.65 16.53 -14.57
N GLY A 70 11.76 15.44 -15.27
CA GLY A 70 12.62 15.46 -16.38
C GLY A 70 12.15 14.81 -17.61
N ILE A 71 11.11 14.05 -17.52
CA ILE A 71 10.76 13.31 -18.67
C ILE A 71 9.41 13.71 -19.12
N PRO A 72 9.38 14.29 -20.24
CA PRO A 72 8.08 14.62 -20.80
C PRO A 72 7.46 13.33 -21.12
N MET A 73 6.55 13.03 -20.42
CA MET A 73 5.91 11.83 -20.67
C MET A 73 5.10 11.91 -21.88
N GLY A 74 5.40 11.72 -22.53
CA GLY A 74 4.70 11.93 -23.44
C GLY A 74 3.82 11.98 -23.85
N HIS A 75 3.98 12.27 -23.65
CA HIS A 75 3.58 12.41 -23.72
C HIS A 75 3.61 12.25 -24.20
#